data_6c9ad8de311c8a33c0e5b2e55f5989e6
#
_entry.id   6c9ad8de311c8a33c0e5b2e55f5989e6
#
_cell.length_a   1.000
_cell.length_b   1.000
_cell.length_c   1.000
_cell.angle_alpha   90.00
_cell.angle_beta   90.00
_cell.angle_gamma   90.00
#
_symmetry.space_group_name_H-M   'P 1'
#
loop_
_entity.id
_entity.type
_entity.pdbx_description
1 polymer ?
#
loop_
_entity_poly.entity_id
_entity_poly.type
_entity_poly.pdbx_seq_one_letter_code
_entity_poly.pdbx_strand_id
1 'polypeptide(L)'
;MSSVFQDRTYIPDDNFEQAIIDLGFDDVLDDYVLTSNINEVGGLGLISKNISDLTGIEGFRDLLNLDLSGNNLSFVDLSKNKVLRNVNLSGNQFKSIDLTKNIELESLKIDNNYLTELDVSKNIELATL
;
A
#
# COMPACT_ATOMS: atom_id res chain seq x y z
N MET A 1 25.19 -20.10 7.56
CA MET A 1 24.07 -20.99 7.89
C MET A 1 22.76 -20.24 7.71
N SER A 2 21.82 -20.82 7.03
CA SER A 2 20.53 -20.22 6.87
C SER A 2 19.72 -20.31 8.16
N SER A 3 18.97 -19.28 8.47
CA SER A 3 18.03 -19.30 9.58
C SER A 3 16.88 -20.25 9.26
N VAL A 4 16.44 -21.01 10.26
CA VAL A 4 15.20 -21.78 10.14
C VAL A 4 13.97 -20.89 10.22
N PHE A 5 14.14 -19.66 10.72
CA PHE A 5 13.08 -18.68 10.83
C PHE A 5 13.37 -17.55 9.85
N GLN A 6 12.55 -17.46 8.82
CA GLN A 6 12.62 -16.35 7.89
C GLN A 6 11.51 -15.37 8.22
N ASP A 7 11.85 -14.09 8.15
CA ASP A 7 10.89 -13.03 8.38
C ASP A 7 9.80 -13.08 7.32
N ARG A 8 8.55 -13.11 7.75
CA ARG A 8 7.39 -13.16 6.87
C ARG A 8 6.44 -12.02 7.20
N THR A 9 5.81 -11.51 6.17
CA THR A 9 4.80 -10.46 6.29
C THR A 9 3.41 -11.08 6.18
N TYR A 10 2.54 -10.77 7.13
CA TYR A 10 1.17 -11.27 7.18
C TYR A 10 0.31 -10.47 6.19
N ILE A 11 -0.38 -11.19 5.30
CA ILE A 11 -1.27 -10.62 4.28
C ILE A 11 -2.58 -11.40 4.33
N PRO A 12 -3.54 -10.98 5.17
CA PRO A 12 -4.77 -11.75 5.37
C PRO A 12 -5.78 -11.65 4.23
N ASP A 13 -5.72 -10.59 3.42
CA ASP A 13 -6.66 -10.42 2.31
C ASP A 13 -6.20 -11.29 1.13
N ASP A 14 -6.98 -12.30 0.78
CA ASP A 14 -6.62 -13.24 -0.27
C ASP A 14 -6.49 -12.56 -1.65
N ASN A 15 -7.24 -11.51 -1.89
CA ASN A 15 -7.16 -10.75 -3.15
C ASN A 15 -5.85 -9.97 -3.22
N PHE A 16 -5.41 -9.41 -2.10
CA PHE A 16 -4.11 -8.74 -2.03
C PHE A 16 -2.99 -9.75 -2.22
N GLU A 17 -3.05 -10.86 -1.51
CA GLU A 17 -2.01 -11.89 -1.63
C GLU A 17 -1.97 -12.47 -3.04
N GLN A 18 -3.13 -12.75 -3.64
CA GLN A 18 -3.17 -13.27 -5.02
C GLN A 18 -2.54 -12.29 -6.00
N ALA A 19 -2.78 -10.98 -5.83
CA ALA A 19 -2.15 -9.97 -6.66
C ALA A 19 -0.63 -9.98 -6.52
N ILE A 20 -0.12 -10.21 -5.32
CA ILE A 20 1.32 -10.33 -5.06
C ILE A 20 1.88 -11.60 -5.72
N ILE A 21 1.14 -12.69 -5.67
CA ILE A 21 1.50 -13.94 -6.36
C ILE A 21 1.58 -13.69 -7.86
N ASP A 22 0.59 -13.03 -8.42
CA ASP A 22 0.53 -12.74 -9.87
C ASP A 22 1.70 -11.87 -10.33
N LEU A 23 2.20 -11.02 -9.43
CA LEU A 23 3.36 -10.17 -9.70
C LEU A 23 4.70 -10.91 -9.50
N GLY A 24 4.66 -12.14 -9.00
CA GLY A 24 5.86 -12.95 -8.83
C GLY A 24 6.58 -12.80 -7.49
N PHE A 25 5.97 -12.12 -6.51
CA PHE A 25 6.61 -11.89 -5.20
C PHE A 25 6.32 -13.00 -4.20
N ASP A 26 5.32 -13.81 -4.46
CA ASP A 26 4.90 -14.90 -3.57
C ASP A 26 4.51 -16.10 -4.45
N ASP A 27 4.41 -17.30 -3.88
CA ASP A 27 4.12 -18.51 -4.63
C ASP A 27 2.91 -19.31 -4.14
N VAL A 28 2.49 -19.11 -2.91
CA VAL A 28 1.42 -19.88 -2.26
C VAL A 28 0.47 -18.96 -1.51
N LEU A 29 -0.82 -19.19 -1.68
CA LEU A 29 -1.87 -18.45 -0.97
C LEU A 29 -1.99 -19.01 0.44
N ASP A 30 -1.20 -18.48 1.38
CA ASP A 30 -1.08 -18.97 2.75
C ASP A 30 -1.12 -17.86 3.81
N ASP A 31 -1.55 -16.65 3.42
CA ASP A 31 -1.61 -15.45 4.24
C ASP A 31 -0.25 -14.85 4.60
N TYR A 32 0.84 -15.32 4.00
CA TYR A 32 2.19 -14.82 4.29
C TYR A 32 3.02 -14.71 3.03
N VAL A 33 3.92 -13.75 3.03
CA VAL A 33 4.97 -13.62 2.02
C VAL A 33 6.30 -13.41 2.71
N LEU A 34 7.38 -13.93 2.13
CA LEU A 34 8.72 -13.65 2.65
C LEU A 34 9.00 -12.15 2.55
N THR A 35 9.32 -11.52 3.65
CA THR A 35 9.57 -10.08 3.70
C THR A 35 10.72 -9.69 2.77
N SER A 36 11.72 -10.56 2.64
CA SER A 36 12.86 -10.32 1.74
C SER A 36 12.45 -10.26 0.27
N ASN A 37 11.27 -10.81 -0.09
CA ASN A 37 10.77 -10.74 -1.46
C ASN A 37 10.13 -9.39 -1.79
N ILE A 38 9.74 -8.62 -0.77
CA ILE A 38 8.93 -7.41 -0.97
C ILE A 38 9.57 -6.14 -0.41
N ASN A 39 10.55 -6.24 0.48
CA ASN A 39 11.08 -5.08 1.20
C ASN A 39 11.86 -4.08 0.34
N GLU A 40 12.26 -4.46 -0.88
CA GLU A 40 12.95 -3.58 -1.81
C GLU A 40 12.11 -3.20 -3.03
N VAL A 41 10.85 -3.60 -3.05
CA VAL A 41 9.94 -3.27 -4.16
C VAL A 41 9.64 -1.77 -4.14
N GLY A 42 9.91 -1.09 -5.26
CA GLY A 42 9.72 0.35 -5.38
C GLY A 42 8.37 0.76 -5.95
N GLY A 43 7.74 -0.09 -6.73
CA GLY A 43 6.44 0.19 -7.34
C GLY A 43 5.48 -0.97 -7.19
N LEU A 44 4.21 -0.67 -6.89
CA LEU A 44 3.20 -1.69 -6.69
C LEU A 44 1.89 -1.22 -7.31
N GLY A 45 1.48 -1.91 -8.37
CA GLY A 45 0.23 -1.65 -9.06
C GLY A 45 -0.82 -2.69 -8.69
N LEU A 46 -1.85 -2.25 -7.99
CA LEU A 46 -2.91 -3.12 -7.48
C LEU A 46 -4.30 -2.60 -7.90
N ILE A 47 -4.41 -2.15 -9.13
CA ILE A 47 -5.64 -1.54 -9.67
C ILE A 47 -6.74 -2.58 -9.79
N SER A 48 -7.92 -2.30 -9.22
CA SER A 48 -9.12 -3.11 -9.40
C SER A 48 -8.93 -4.59 -9.06
N LYS A 49 -8.38 -4.87 -7.89
CA LYS A 49 -8.11 -6.22 -7.40
C LYS A 49 -9.09 -6.70 -6.32
N ASN A 50 -10.16 -5.94 -6.06
CA ASN A 50 -11.14 -6.26 -5.01
C ASN A 50 -10.52 -6.37 -3.62
N ILE A 51 -9.51 -5.55 -3.34
CA ILE A 51 -8.83 -5.56 -2.05
C ILE A 51 -9.64 -4.75 -1.05
N SER A 52 -9.89 -5.34 0.11
CA SER A 52 -10.63 -4.69 1.22
C SER A 52 -9.75 -4.43 2.44
N ASP A 53 -8.64 -5.14 2.56
CA ASP A 53 -7.71 -5.02 3.69
C ASP A 53 -6.29 -5.05 3.16
N LEU A 54 -5.55 -3.96 3.40
CA LEU A 54 -4.19 -3.81 2.89
C LEU A 54 -3.14 -4.18 3.94
N THR A 55 -3.52 -4.87 5.02
CA THR A 55 -2.56 -5.38 6.01
C THR A 55 -1.46 -6.15 5.29
N GLY A 56 -0.22 -5.85 5.60
CA GLY A 56 0.96 -6.38 4.91
C GLY A 56 1.68 -5.35 4.07
N ILE A 57 1.03 -4.24 3.75
CA ILE A 57 1.68 -3.17 2.96
C ILE A 57 2.91 -2.61 3.70
N GLU A 58 2.94 -2.70 5.01
CA GLU A 58 4.07 -2.26 5.82
C GLU A 58 5.37 -3.02 5.52
N GLY A 59 5.27 -4.21 4.93
CA GLY A 59 6.44 -4.98 4.51
C GLY A 59 7.11 -4.42 3.25
N PHE A 60 6.42 -3.59 2.50
CA PHE A 60 6.95 -2.94 1.30
C PHE A 60 7.66 -1.64 1.68
N ARG A 61 8.80 -1.76 2.36
CA ARG A 61 9.48 -0.62 3.01
C ARG A 61 10.03 0.42 2.06
N ASP A 62 10.44 0.00 0.88
CA ASP A 62 11.07 0.89 -0.12
C ASP A 62 10.08 1.42 -1.16
N LEU A 63 8.78 1.26 -0.90
CA LEU A 63 7.74 1.61 -1.85
C LEU A 63 7.73 3.11 -2.12
N LEU A 64 7.87 3.48 -3.40
CA LEU A 64 7.83 4.85 -3.88
C LEU A 64 6.52 5.17 -4.59
N ASN A 65 6.00 4.20 -5.35
CA ASN A 65 4.79 4.35 -6.16
C ASN A 65 3.80 3.26 -5.80
N LEU A 66 2.59 3.68 -5.45
CA LEU A 66 1.52 2.77 -5.05
C LEU A 66 0.23 3.17 -5.74
N ASP A 67 -0.35 2.24 -6.50
CA ASP A 67 -1.64 2.44 -7.14
C ASP A 67 -2.64 1.43 -6.60
N LEU A 68 -3.63 1.92 -5.86
CA LEU A 68 -4.69 1.13 -5.24
C LEU A 68 -6.06 1.53 -5.77
N SER A 69 -6.10 2.18 -6.93
CA SER A 69 -7.36 2.68 -7.47
C SER A 69 -8.34 1.54 -7.75
N GLY A 70 -9.62 1.82 -7.56
CA GLY A 70 -10.68 0.88 -7.90
C GLY A 70 -10.78 -0.34 -7.00
N ASN A 71 -10.39 -0.23 -5.75
CA ASN A 71 -10.54 -1.31 -4.77
C ASN A 71 -11.71 -1.03 -3.81
N ASN A 72 -11.77 -1.75 -2.70
CA ASN A 72 -12.84 -1.64 -1.71
C ASN A 72 -12.29 -1.19 -0.35
N LEU A 73 -11.28 -0.34 -0.37
CA LEU A 73 -10.60 0.09 0.85
C LEU A 73 -11.36 1.21 1.54
N SER A 74 -11.56 1.11 2.83
CA SER A 74 -12.06 2.18 3.70
C SER A 74 -11.04 2.62 4.72
N PHE A 75 -9.96 1.86 4.88
CA PHE A 75 -8.85 2.15 5.78
C PHE A 75 -7.55 1.63 5.17
N VAL A 76 -6.47 2.36 5.39
CA VAL A 76 -5.12 1.90 5.10
C VAL A 76 -4.15 2.57 6.06
N ASP A 77 -3.16 1.81 6.53
CA ASP A 77 -2.07 2.36 7.34
C ASP A 77 -0.81 2.40 6.48
N LEU A 78 -0.45 3.60 6.05
CA LEU A 78 0.76 3.84 5.24
C LEU A 78 1.89 4.42 6.08
N SER A 79 1.78 4.40 7.41
CA SER A 79 2.75 5.05 8.30
C SER A 79 4.14 4.45 8.23
N LYS A 80 4.26 3.20 7.79
CA LYS A 80 5.55 2.51 7.63
C LYS A 80 6.15 2.67 6.22
N ASN A 81 5.36 3.13 5.27
CA ASN A 81 5.81 3.37 3.90
C ASN A 81 6.30 4.80 3.76
N LYS A 82 7.42 5.09 4.41
CA LYS A 82 7.88 6.46 4.69
C LYS A 82 8.48 7.16 3.48
N VAL A 83 8.81 6.42 2.43
CA VAL A 83 9.42 6.98 1.23
C VAL A 83 8.45 7.14 0.06
N LEU A 84 7.16 6.92 0.29
CA LEU A 84 6.13 7.07 -0.75
C LEU A 84 6.17 8.47 -1.37
N ARG A 85 6.15 8.52 -2.70
CA ARG A 85 6.13 9.75 -3.49
C ARG A 85 4.85 9.90 -4.30
N ASN A 86 4.33 8.80 -4.84
CA ASN A 86 3.15 8.82 -5.69
C ASN A 86 2.16 7.78 -5.19
N VAL A 87 0.96 8.23 -4.83
CA VAL A 87 -0.10 7.35 -4.33
C VAL A 87 -1.40 7.65 -5.07
N ASN A 88 -2.04 6.60 -5.57
CA ASN A 88 -3.36 6.69 -6.19
C ASN A 88 -4.33 5.83 -5.37
N LEU A 89 -5.28 6.48 -4.72
CA LEU A 89 -6.33 5.87 -3.92
C LEU A 89 -7.72 6.12 -4.50
N SER A 90 -7.80 6.56 -5.74
CA SER A 90 -9.07 6.90 -6.39
C SER A 90 -10.02 5.71 -6.43
N GLY A 91 -11.32 5.96 -6.30
CA GLY A 91 -12.33 4.92 -6.46
C GLY A 91 -12.31 3.87 -5.34
N ASN A 92 -12.13 4.31 -4.11
CA ASN A 92 -12.25 3.49 -2.92
C ASN A 92 -13.38 4.03 -2.02
N GLN A 93 -13.36 3.72 -0.74
CA GLN A 93 -14.42 4.07 0.20
C GLN A 93 -13.89 4.83 1.41
N PHE A 94 -12.82 5.59 1.24
CA PHE A 94 -12.21 6.33 2.34
C PHE A 94 -13.10 7.47 2.80
N LYS A 95 -13.35 7.55 4.09
CA LYS A 95 -13.96 8.72 4.75
C LYS A 95 -12.91 9.65 5.34
N SER A 96 -11.75 9.09 5.66
CA SER A 96 -10.59 9.81 6.15
C SER A 96 -9.34 9.03 5.81
N ILE A 97 -8.20 9.68 5.83
CA ILE A 97 -6.90 9.03 5.66
C ILE A 97 -5.84 9.81 6.43
N ASP A 98 -4.91 9.08 7.03
CA ASP A 98 -3.77 9.67 7.74
C ASP A 98 -2.52 9.55 6.85
N LEU A 99 -2.04 10.68 6.37
CA LEU A 99 -0.83 10.78 5.54
C LEU A 99 0.28 11.54 6.26
N THR A 100 0.18 11.70 7.58
CA THR A 100 1.11 12.53 8.36
C THR A 100 2.55 12.01 8.35
N LYS A 101 2.74 10.71 8.13
CA LYS A 101 4.08 10.10 8.08
C LYS A 101 4.67 10.07 6.67
N ASN A 102 3.87 10.38 5.66
CA ASN A 102 4.29 10.31 4.25
C ASN A 102 4.78 11.68 3.78
N ILE A 103 5.84 12.16 4.42
CA ILE A 103 6.33 13.53 4.23
C ILE A 103 7.00 13.77 2.89
N GLU A 104 7.33 12.70 2.16
CA GLU A 104 7.95 12.80 0.84
C GLU A 104 6.94 12.72 -0.31
N LEU A 105 5.65 12.67 0.03
CA LEU A 105 4.59 12.52 -0.96
C LEU A 105 4.56 13.72 -1.92
N GLU A 106 4.61 13.43 -3.23
CA GLU A 106 4.64 14.44 -4.29
C GLU A 106 3.35 14.48 -5.08
N SER A 107 2.68 13.35 -5.25
CA SER A 107 1.43 13.23 -6.00
C SER A 107 0.46 12.33 -5.26
N LEU A 108 -0.77 12.82 -5.09
CA LEU A 108 -1.84 12.08 -4.44
C LEU A 108 -3.09 12.19 -5.30
N LYS A 109 -3.68 11.05 -5.66
CA LYS A 109 -5.01 10.98 -6.26
C LYS A 109 -5.93 10.28 -5.28
N ILE A 110 -7.04 10.93 -4.94
CA ILE A 110 -7.96 10.42 -3.93
C ILE A 110 -9.43 10.75 -4.29
N ASP A 111 -9.69 11.05 -5.54
CA ASP A 111 -11.03 11.32 -6.02
C ASP A 111 -11.91 10.07 -5.96
N ASN A 112 -13.23 10.27 -6.04
CA ASN A 112 -14.21 9.16 -5.97
C ASN A 112 -14.08 8.33 -4.68
N ASN A 113 -13.97 9.05 -3.58
CA ASN A 113 -14.04 8.52 -2.22
C ASN A 113 -15.13 9.29 -1.46
N TYR A 114 -15.20 9.15 -0.15
CA TYR A 114 -16.20 9.78 0.68
C TYR A 114 -15.62 10.80 1.66
N LEU A 115 -14.46 11.37 1.31
CA LEU A 115 -13.77 12.35 2.16
C LEU A 115 -14.58 13.64 2.24
N THR A 116 -14.74 14.17 3.45
CA THR A 116 -15.28 15.50 3.69
C THR A 116 -14.19 16.52 3.99
N GLU A 117 -13.00 16.04 4.34
CA GLU A 117 -11.82 16.86 4.57
C GLU A 117 -10.57 16.04 4.31
N LEU A 118 -9.44 16.71 4.07
CA LEU A 118 -8.16 16.06 3.83
C LEU A 118 -7.07 16.96 4.41
N ASP A 119 -6.31 16.39 5.36
CA ASP A 119 -5.17 17.09 5.95
C ASP A 119 -3.89 16.68 5.24
N VAL A 120 -3.32 17.61 4.48
CA VAL A 120 -2.03 17.43 3.79
C VAL A 120 -0.97 18.40 4.34
N SER A 121 -1.19 18.91 5.56
CA SER A 121 -0.30 19.91 6.17
C SER A 121 1.13 19.42 6.37
N LYS A 122 1.31 18.10 6.52
CA LYS A 122 2.65 17.48 6.67
C LYS A 122 3.28 17.08 5.35
N ASN A 123 2.53 17.11 4.26
CA ASN A 123 2.99 16.67 2.95
C ASN A 123 3.54 17.86 2.17
N ILE A 124 4.64 18.42 2.67
CA ILE A 124 5.19 19.69 2.18
C ILE A 124 5.76 19.61 0.76
N GLU A 125 6.03 18.39 0.27
CA GLU A 125 6.51 18.18 -1.10
C GLU A 125 5.36 17.97 -2.11
N LEU A 126 4.12 17.99 -1.64
CA LEU A 126 2.97 17.67 -2.49
C LEU A 126 2.78 18.74 -3.57
N ALA A 127 2.87 18.33 -4.82
CA ALA A 127 2.73 19.21 -5.98
C ALA A 127 1.47 18.92 -6.79
N THR A 128 0.93 17.72 -6.68
CA THR A 128 -0.26 17.27 -7.42
C THR A 128 -1.25 16.61 -6.48
N LEU A 129 -2.48 17.10 -6.52
CA LEU A 129 -3.54 16.60 -5.66
C LEU A 129 -4.83 16.41 -6.47
#